data_50690e6860be1fec29fde4605dc76636
#
_entry.id   50690e6860be1fec29fde4605dc76636
#
_cell.length_a   1.000
_cell.length_b   1.000
_cell.length_c   1.000
_cell.angle_alpha   90.00
_cell.angle_beta   90.00
_cell.angle_gamma   90.00
#
_symmetry.space_group_name_H-M   'P 1'
#
loop_
_entity.id
_entity.type
_entity.pdbx_description
1 polymer ?
#
loop_
_entity_poly.entity_id
_entity_poly.type
_entity_poly.pdbx_seq_one_letter_code
_entity_poly.pdbx_strand_id
1 'polypeptide(L)'
;TSGVMEYGLTMLLIVLAVILVIVLIRVFGLLNGGNLSGKYNPESLEKVKSSPLAGKNIVFLGSSVTKGFAAYGKSFVDMIAARTGATCVKEAVSGTTLVDDNAKSYVARLKALDPKTPCDLFVCQLSTNDATNKKPLGKVAVAGEAYDTKTICGAIEYIIDYAKKTWNCPIAFYTNPEYASPEYKDMVEALYAIAKKWDVAVIDLWNDRELNTKEAKKHTCMNDQIHPTKKGYALWTPVMEAAL
;
A
#
# COMPACT_ATOMS: atom_id res chain seq x y z
N THR A 1 -43.95 9.37 -45.86
CA THR A 1 -42.49 9.14 -46.02
C THR A 1 -41.67 9.77 -44.88
N SER A 2 -42.04 10.92 -44.30
CA SER A 2 -41.28 11.55 -43.21
C SER A 2 -41.28 10.71 -41.90
N GLY A 3 -42.41 10.17 -41.51
CA GLY A 3 -42.54 9.39 -40.27
C GLY A 3 -41.69 8.12 -40.25
N VAL A 4 -41.60 7.36 -41.37
CA VAL A 4 -40.78 6.15 -41.47
C VAL A 4 -39.28 6.48 -41.33
N MET A 5 -38.86 7.63 -41.86
CA MET A 5 -37.48 8.10 -41.75
C MET A 5 -37.12 8.53 -40.34
N GLU A 6 -38.04 9.18 -39.63
CA GLU A 6 -37.87 9.57 -38.20
C GLU A 6 -37.79 8.34 -37.29
N TYR A 7 -38.66 7.33 -37.48
CA TYR A 7 -38.60 6.07 -36.74
C TYR A 7 -37.28 5.32 -37.02
N GLY A 8 -36.83 5.32 -38.27
CA GLY A 8 -35.54 4.69 -38.63
C GLY A 8 -34.35 5.37 -37.95
N LEU A 9 -34.35 6.72 -37.91
CA LEU A 9 -33.29 7.48 -37.26
C LEU A 9 -33.31 7.26 -35.73
N THR A 10 -34.50 7.28 -35.13
CA THR A 10 -34.65 7.03 -33.69
C THR A 10 -34.18 5.64 -33.29
N MET A 11 -34.54 4.61 -34.05
CA MET A 11 -34.08 3.24 -33.83
C MET A 11 -32.54 3.13 -33.95
N LEU A 12 -31.97 3.80 -34.96
CA LEU A 12 -30.51 3.82 -35.13
C LEU A 12 -29.81 4.46 -33.93
N LEU A 13 -30.32 5.59 -33.41
CA LEU A 13 -29.75 6.27 -32.23
C LEU A 13 -29.86 5.40 -30.98
N ILE A 14 -30.96 4.69 -30.77
CA ILE A 14 -31.12 3.75 -29.66
C ILE A 14 -30.10 2.63 -29.74
N VAL A 15 -29.91 2.02 -30.92
CA VAL A 15 -28.92 0.95 -31.12
C VAL A 15 -27.51 1.45 -30.86
N LEU A 16 -27.15 2.64 -31.36
CA LEU A 16 -25.85 3.26 -31.08
C LEU A 16 -25.63 3.54 -29.60
N ALA A 17 -26.66 4.03 -28.91
CA ALA A 17 -26.58 4.26 -27.45
C ALA A 17 -26.38 2.95 -26.69
N VAL A 18 -27.07 1.89 -27.03
CA VAL A 18 -26.90 0.55 -26.43
C VAL A 18 -25.49 0.01 -26.68
N ILE A 19 -24.98 0.14 -27.90
CA ILE A 19 -23.61 -0.28 -28.24
C ILE A 19 -22.60 0.51 -27.40
N LEU A 20 -22.77 1.83 -27.29
CA LEU A 20 -21.91 2.70 -26.48
C LEU A 20 -21.90 2.25 -25.00
N VAL A 21 -23.08 1.98 -24.42
CA VAL A 21 -23.20 1.50 -23.05
C VAL A 21 -22.48 0.16 -22.87
N ILE A 22 -22.64 -0.77 -23.79
CA ILE A 22 -21.94 -2.08 -23.77
C ILE A 22 -20.42 -1.88 -23.83
N VAL A 23 -19.94 -1.00 -24.72
CA VAL A 23 -18.51 -0.68 -24.83
C VAL A 23 -18.00 -0.07 -23.53
N LEU A 24 -18.72 0.88 -22.95
CA LEU A 24 -18.35 1.51 -21.67
C LEU A 24 -18.28 0.48 -20.53
N ILE A 25 -19.25 -0.43 -20.43
CA ILE A 25 -19.26 -1.52 -19.45
C ILE A 25 -18.06 -2.44 -19.65
N ARG A 26 -17.73 -2.78 -20.89
CA ARG A 26 -16.55 -3.62 -21.21
C ARG A 26 -15.24 -2.94 -20.87
N VAL A 27 -15.09 -1.67 -21.25
CA VAL A 27 -13.91 -0.87 -20.91
C VAL A 27 -13.77 -0.71 -19.39
N PHE A 28 -14.86 -0.38 -18.69
CA PHE A 28 -14.87 -0.30 -17.25
C PHE A 28 -14.49 -1.63 -16.60
N GLY A 29 -15.05 -2.74 -17.08
CA GLY A 29 -14.70 -4.09 -16.61
C GLY A 29 -13.23 -4.46 -16.85
N LEU A 30 -12.66 -4.05 -18.00
CA LEU A 30 -11.23 -4.23 -18.27
C LEU A 30 -10.36 -3.41 -17.31
N LEU A 31 -10.71 -2.15 -17.10
CA LEU A 31 -9.95 -1.25 -16.23
C LEU A 31 -10.09 -1.59 -14.74
N ASN A 32 -11.25 -2.09 -14.31
CA ASN A 32 -11.55 -2.39 -12.91
C ASN A 32 -11.67 -3.88 -12.59
N GLY A 33 -11.32 -4.76 -13.54
CA GLY A 33 -11.49 -6.22 -13.40
C GLY A 33 -10.79 -6.82 -12.16
N GLY A 34 -9.73 -6.18 -11.69
CA GLY A 34 -9.04 -6.55 -10.45
C GLY A 34 -9.81 -6.24 -9.16
N ASN A 35 -10.82 -5.37 -9.22
CA ASN A 35 -11.65 -4.98 -8.08
C ASN A 35 -13.04 -5.60 -8.09
N LEU A 36 -13.57 -5.95 -9.27
CA LEU A 36 -14.96 -6.39 -9.42
C LEU A 36 -15.18 -7.86 -9.05
N SER A 37 -14.16 -8.69 -9.16
CA SER A 37 -14.28 -10.10 -8.81
C SER A 37 -14.25 -10.30 -7.29
N GLY A 38 -15.33 -10.86 -6.73
CA GLY A 38 -15.44 -11.18 -5.30
C GLY A 38 -14.38 -12.15 -4.79
N LYS A 39 -13.74 -12.93 -5.68
CA LYS A 39 -12.66 -13.86 -5.30
C LYS A 39 -11.41 -13.18 -4.72
N TYR A 40 -11.25 -11.89 -4.96
CA TYR A 40 -10.15 -11.09 -4.41
C TYR A 40 -10.54 -10.30 -3.15
N ASN A 41 -11.75 -10.47 -2.66
CA ASN A 41 -12.11 -9.90 -1.37
C ASN A 41 -11.36 -10.63 -0.25
N PRO A 42 -10.95 -9.93 0.83
CA PRO A 42 -10.20 -10.55 1.92
C PRO A 42 -10.85 -11.82 2.47
N GLU A 43 -12.16 -11.80 2.66
CA GLU A 43 -12.96 -12.93 3.18
C GLU A 43 -13.05 -14.13 2.22
N SER A 44 -12.75 -13.94 0.94
CA SER A 44 -12.80 -14.98 -0.08
C SER A 44 -11.45 -15.68 -0.30
N LEU A 45 -10.38 -15.14 0.28
CA LEU A 45 -9.04 -15.72 0.13
C LEU A 45 -8.90 -16.98 1.00
N GLU A 46 -8.08 -17.92 0.53
CA GLU A 46 -7.76 -19.12 1.28
C GLU A 46 -7.10 -18.78 2.63
N LYS A 47 -7.62 -19.36 3.70
CA LYS A 47 -7.05 -19.19 5.04
C LYS A 47 -5.82 -20.06 5.23
N VAL A 48 -4.82 -19.51 5.90
CA VAL A 48 -3.61 -20.26 6.30
C VAL A 48 -3.94 -21.11 7.52
N LYS A 49 -3.78 -22.44 7.40
CA LYS A 49 -4.20 -23.40 8.45
C LYS A 49 -3.44 -23.25 9.77
N SER A 50 -2.19 -22.84 9.74
CA SER A 50 -1.33 -22.75 10.93
C SER A 50 -0.37 -21.59 10.78
N SER A 51 -0.91 -20.38 10.78
CA SER A 51 -0.09 -19.18 10.64
C SER A 51 0.58 -18.81 11.97
N PRO A 52 1.87 -18.50 11.98
CA PRO A 52 2.54 -17.93 13.15
C PRO A 52 1.97 -16.55 13.54
N LEU A 53 1.26 -15.89 12.63
CA LEU A 53 0.62 -14.60 12.87
C LEU A 53 -0.74 -14.73 13.56
N ALA A 54 -1.31 -15.94 13.68
CA ALA A 54 -2.62 -16.13 14.32
C ALA A 54 -2.61 -15.60 15.77
N GLY A 55 -3.58 -14.73 16.07
CA GLY A 55 -3.69 -14.09 17.39
C GLY A 55 -2.65 -12.99 17.68
N LYS A 56 -1.73 -12.71 16.76
CA LYS A 56 -0.77 -11.60 16.92
C LYS A 56 -1.42 -10.26 16.63
N ASN A 57 -0.98 -9.24 17.35
CA ASN A 57 -1.39 -7.85 17.13
C ASN A 57 -0.34 -7.16 16.26
N ILE A 58 -0.73 -6.72 15.07
CA ILE A 58 0.16 -6.08 14.12
C ILE A 58 -0.33 -4.66 13.87
N VAL A 59 0.55 -3.68 14.08
CA VAL A 59 0.26 -2.27 13.77
C VAL A 59 0.91 -1.92 12.44
N PHE A 60 0.10 -1.46 11.48
CA PHE A 60 0.55 -0.98 10.18
C PHE A 60 0.40 0.54 10.13
N LEU A 61 1.50 1.23 9.88
CA LEU A 61 1.54 2.68 9.65
C LEU A 61 1.84 2.96 8.17
N GLY A 62 1.00 3.75 7.52
CA GLY A 62 1.21 4.02 6.11
C GLY A 62 0.31 5.10 5.51
N SER A 63 0.26 5.09 4.19
CA SER A 63 -0.56 6.01 3.40
C SER A 63 -1.53 5.27 2.47
N SER A 64 -1.69 5.72 1.24
CA SER A 64 -2.69 5.19 0.29
C SER A 64 -2.50 3.70 -0.02
N VAL A 65 -1.26 3.22 -0.12
CA VAL A 65 -0.98 1.82 -0.42
C VAL A 65 -1.36 0.91 0.77
N THR A 66 -1.00 1.30 1.99
CA THR A 66 -1.43 0.57 3.20
C THR A 66 -2.94 0.62 3.38
N LYS A 67 -3.58 1.75 3.05
CA LYS A 67 -5.03 1.93 3.14
C LYS A 67 -5.82 1.07 2.17
N GLY A 68 -5.28 0.84 0.97
CA GLY A 68 -6.01 0.19 -0.13
C GLY A 68 -6.78 1.18 -1.00
N PHE A 69 -6.21 2.35 -1.27
CA PHE A 69 -6.84 3.46 -2.00
C PHE A 69 -7.51 3.03 -3.31
N ALA A 70 -6.82 2.25 -4.15
CA ALA A 70 -7.35 1.78 -5.43
C ALA A 70 -8.07 0.43 -5.34
N ALA A 71 -8.40 -0.05 -4.13
CA ALA A 71 -9.03 -1.33 -3.86
C ALA A 71 -10.19 -1.20 -2.85
N TYR A 72 -10.91 -0.10 -2.89
CA TYR A 72 -12.04 0.20 -2.01
C TYR A 72 -11.72 0.06 -0.51
N GLY A 73 -10.51 0.44 -0.12
CA GLY A 73 -10.03 0.35 1.26
C GLY A 73 -9.64 -1.07 1.70
N LYS A 74 -9.52 -2.01 0.78
CA LYS A 74 -9.10 -3.41 1.04
C LYS A 74 -7.69 -3.64 0.57
N SER A 75 -6.71 -3.55 1.47
CA SER A 75 -5.30 -3.77 1.17
C SER A 75 -4.82 -5.16 1.62
N PHE A 76 -3.52 -5.41 1.44
CA PHE A 76 -2.86 -6.60 2.00
C PHE A 76 -3.05 -6.71 3.53
N VAL A 77 -3.23 -5.61 4.25
CA VAL A 77 -3.49 -5.61 5.70
C VAL A 77 -4.77 -6.36 6.03
N ASP A 78 -5.87 -6.06 5.31
CA ASP A 78 -7.16 -6.74 5.48
C ASP A 78 -7.06 -8.22 5.09
N MET A 79 -6.28 -8.50 4.04
CA MET A 79 -6.07 -9.87 3.55
C MET A 79 -5.24 -10.71 4.52
N ILE A 80 -4.18 -10.15 5.10
CA ILE A 80 -3.39 -10.83 6.14
C ILE A 80 -4.29 -11.15 7.34
N ALA A 81 -5.07 -10.20 7.83
CA ALA A 81 -5.98 -10.43 8.94
C ALA A 81 -6.98 -11.57 8.65
N ALA A 82 -7.60 -11.55 7.47
CA ALA A 82 -8.58 -12.57 7.08
C ALA A 82 -7.96 -13.96 6.88
N ARG A 83 -6.74 -14.04 6.32
CA ARG A 83 -6.06 -15.29 6.01
C ARG A 83 -5.41 -15.95 7.23
N THR A 84 -4.84 -15.14 8.12
CA THR A 84 -3.96 -15.61 9.20
C THR A 84 -4.61 -15.62 10.58
N GLY A 85 -5.66 -14.84 10.77
CA GLY A 85 -6.27 -14.62 12.10
C GLY A 85 -5.48 -13.61 12.95
N ALA A 86 -4.58 -12.83 12.36
CA ALA A 86 -3.94 -11.70 13.03
C ALA A 86 -4.95 -10.56 13.29
N THR A 87 -4.76 -9.84 14.38
CA THR A 87 -5.46 -8.58 14.67
C THR A 87 -4.62 -7.44 14.13
N CYS A 88 -5.10 -6.75 13.10
CA CYS A 88 -4.36 -5.70 12.42
C CYS A 88 -4.96 -4.32 12.69
N VAL A 89 -4.15 -3.41 13.22
CA VAL A 89 -4.44 -1.97 13.28
C VAL A 89 -3.90 -1.34 12.01
N LYS A 90 -4.76 -0.75 11.22
CA LYS A 90 -4.39 -0.08 9.96
C LYS A 90 -4.45 1.44 10.13
N GLU A 91 -3.35 2.02 10.60
CA GLU A 91 -3.16 3.47 10.71
C GLU A 91 -2.63 4.00 9.37
N ALA A 92 -3.55 4.29 8.45
CA ALA A 92 -3.22 4.66 7.09
C ALA A 92 -4.09 5.80 6.55
N VAL A 93 -3.45 6.86 6.07
CA VAL A 93 -4.11 8.04 5.49
C VAL A 93 -3.50 8.36 4.14
N SER A 94 -4.31 8.34 3.08
CA SER A 94 -3.86 8.61 1.71
C SER A 94 -3.25 10.01 1.58
N GLY A 95 -2.19 10.12 0.76
CA GLY A 95 -1.52 11.39 0.48
C GLY A 95 -0.54 11.87 1.55
N THR A 96 -0.37 11.13 2.64
CA THR A 96 0.51 11.54 3.76
C THR A 96 1.95 11.10 3.56
N THR A 97 2.87 11.79 4.22
CA THR A 97 4.32 11.62 4.10
C THR A 97 4.95 11.13 5.40
N LEU A 98 6.12 10.49 5.28
CA LEU A 98 7.03 10.23 6.40
C LEU A 98 7.47 11.54 7.04
N VAL A 99 7.91 12.48 6.20
CA VAL A 99 8.35 13.83 6.62
C VAL A 99 7.26 14.53 7.43
N ASP A 100 7.65 15.01 8.61
CA ASP A 100 6.74 15.60 9.60
C ASP A 100 6.49 17.09 9.32
N ASP A 101 5.80 17.37 8.22
CA ASP A 101 5.48 18.71 7.76
C ASP A 101 4.03 19.16 8.00
N ASN A 102 3.20 18.26 8.52
CA ASN A 102 1.80 18.55 8.87
C ASN A 102 1.26 17.55 9.90
N ALA A 103 0.07 17.83 10.45
CA ALA A 103 -0.56 17.03 11.49
C ALA A 103 -1.02 15.63 11.06
N LYS A 104 -0.96 15.30 9.76
CA LYS A 104 -1.31 13.99 9.21
C LYS A 104 -0.10 13.18 8.78
N SER A 105 1.12 13.67 9.02
CA SER A 105 2.35 12.93 8.73
C SER A 105 2.39 11.59 9.46
N TYR A 106 3.23 10.67 8.98
CA TYR A 106 3.44 9.39 9.70
C TYR A 106 3.91 9.63 11.13
N VAL A 107 4.87 10.54 11.32
CA VAL A 107 5.40 10.90 12.66
C VAL A 107 4.30 11.44 13.57
N ALA A 108 3.48 12.36 13.07
CA ALA A 108 2.40 12.96 13.85
C ALA A 108 1.34 11.92 14.27
N ARG A 109 0.95 11.02 13.34
CA ARG A 109 -0.04 9.97 13.61
C ARG A 109 0.50 8.89 14.52
N LEU A 110 1.77 8.53 14.39
CA LEU A 110 2.43 7.61 15.31
C LEU A 110 2.40 8.15 16.75
N LYS A 111 2.71 9.41 16.94
CA LYS A 111 2.65 10.06 18.27
C LYS A 111 1.22 10.13 18.84
N ALA A 112 0.23 10.22 17.99
CA ALA A 112 -1.18 10.27 18.38
C ALA A 112 -1.79 8.89 18.67
N LEU A 113 -1.15 7.82 18.22
CA LEU A 113 -1.60 6.45 18.48
C LEU A 113 -1.42 6.14 19.98
N ASP A 114 -2.45 5.51 20.58
CA ASP A 114 -2.37 5.12 22.00
C ASP A 114 -1.17 4.18 22.21
N PRO A 115 -0.21 4.55 23.05
CA PRO A 115 0.96 3.71 23.33
C PRO A 115 0.62 2.38 24.02
N LYS A 116 -0.60 2.24 24.55
CA LYS A 116 -1.12 0.99 25.12
C LYS A 116 -1.72 0.06 24.06
N THR A 117 -1.82 0.49 22.80
CA THR A 117 -2.27 -0.37 21.70
C THR A 117 -1.42 -1.64 21.67
N PRO A 118 -2.03 -2.84 21.74
CA PRO A 118 -1.26 -4.07 21.62
C PRO A 118 -0.50 -4.14 20.32
N CYS A 119 0.80 -4.42 20.37
CA CYS A 119 1.66 -4.47 19.19
C CYS A 119 2.74 -5.54 19.38
N ASP A 120 2.57 -6.67 18.72
CA ASP A 120 3.56 -7.76 18.69
C ASP A 120 4.53 -7.57 17.50
N LEU A 121 4.13 -6.79 16.49
CA LEU A 121 4.91 -6.48 15.31
C LEU A 121 4.45 -5.12 14.76
N PHE A 122 5.40 -4.22 14.49
CA PHE A 122 5.16 -2.92 13.88
C PHE A 122 5.66 -2.91 12.44
N VAL A 123 4.80 -2.54 11.49
CA VAL A 123 5.11 -2.48 10.06
C VAL A 123 4.82 -1.10 9.53
N CYS A 124 5.81 -0.48 8.89
CA CYS A 124 5.70 0.86 8.31
C CYS A 124 5.91 0.84 6.80
N GLN A 125 5.08 1.57 6.10
CA GLN A 125 5.25 1.79 4.66
C GLN A 125 6.39 2.79 4.41
N LEU A 126 7.30 2.45 3.48
CA LEU A 126 8.15 3.46 2.86
C LEU A 126 7.28 4.30 1.91
N SER A 127 7.00 5.52 2.30
CA SER A 127 6.00 6.35 1.64
C SER A 127 6.39 6.73 0.21
N THR A 128 5.50 6.47 -0.74
CA THR A 128 5.64 6.94 -2.12
C THR A 128 5.39 8.45 -2.26
N ASN A 129 4.64 9.05 -1.33
CA ASN A 129 4.31 10.48 -1.37
C ASN A 129 5.53 11.37 -1.12
N ASP A 130 6.48 10.92 -0.30
CA ASP A 130 7.72 11.66 -0.07
C ASP A 130 8.53 11.78 -1.38
N ALA A 131 8.61 10.72 -2.17
CA ALA A 131 9.23 10.74 -3.49
C ALA A 131 8.48 11.64 -4.46
N THR A 132 7.17 11.47 -4.57
CA THR A 132 6.30 12.25 -5.46
C THR A 132 6.39 13.75 -5.16
N ASN A 133 6.42 14.12 -3.89
CA ASN A 133 6.50 15.49 -3.41
C ASN A 133 7.94 15.99 -3.27
N LYS A 134 8.93 15.20 -3.70
CA LYS A 134 10.37 15.53 -3.63
C LYS A 134 10.80 16.05 -2.26
N LYS A 135 10.37 15.35 -1.20
CA LYS A 135 10.78 15.69 0.15
C LYS A 135 12.28 15.47 0.32
N PRO A 136 12.94 16.26 1.19
CA PRO A 136 14.38 16.11 1.42
C PRO A 136 14.71 14.70 1.91
N LEU A 137 15.67 14.02 1.27
CA LEU A 137 16.12 12.70 1.70
C LEU A 137 16.79 12.77 3.09
N GLY A 138 17.60 13.78 3.31
CA GLY A 138 18.39 13.90 4.51
C GLY A 138 19.54 12.89 4.55
N LYS A 139 20.05 12.66 5.73
CA LYS A 139 21.13 11.70 5.99
C LYS A 139 20.78 10.82 7.18
N VAL A 140 21.38 9.65 7.24
CA VAL A 140 21.33 8.78 8.42
C VAL A 140 22.05 9.47 9.56
N ALA A 141 21.40 9.62 10.73
CA ALA A 141 21.95 10.28 11.87
C ALA A 141 23.16 9.52 12.45
N VAL A 142 24.16 10.24 12.94
CA VAL A 142 25.24 9.62 13.71
C VAL A 142 24.82 9.50 15.16
N ALA A 143 25.55 8.68 15.92
CA ALA A 143 25.23 8.43 17.32
C ALA A 143 25.21 9.75 18.15
N GLY A 144 24.10 9.96 18.86
CA GLY A 144 23.89 11.15 19.70
C GLY A 144 23.29 12.36 18.99
N GLU A 145 23.10 12.31 17.66
CA GLU A 145 22.35 13.33 16.94
C GLU A 145 20.84 13.16 17.11
N ALA A 146 20.12 14.28 17.15
CA ALA A 146 18.67 14.27 17.07
C ALA A 146 18.22 13.93 15.63
N TYR A 147 17.09 13.23 15.48
CA TYR A 147 16.54 12.91 14.17
C TYR A 147 15.85 14.14 13.57
N ASP A 148 16.29 14.58 12.41
CA ASP A 148 15.61 15.64 11.66
C ASP A 148 14.37 15.07 10.94
N THR A 149 13.23 15.11 11.61
CA THR A 149 11.96 14.60 11.07
C THR A 149 11.42 15.40 9.88
N LYS A 150 12.06 16.52 9.52
CA LYS A 150 11.78 17.23 8.27
C LYS A 150 12.46 16.61 7.05
N THR A 151 13.23 15.55 7.25
CA THR A 151 13.84 14.73 6.20
C THR A 151 13.31 13.30 6.27
N ILE A 152 13.39 12.59 5.14
CA ILE A 152 12.94 11.20 5.02
C ILE A 152 13.74 10.29 5.96
N CYS A 153 15.07 10.36 5.93
CA CYS A 153 15.94 9.55 6.79
C CYS A 153 15.66 9.81 8.27
N GLY A 154 15.55 11.09 8.66
CA GLY A 154 15.28 11.44 10.04
C GLY A 154 13.91 11.01 10.53
N ALA A 155 12.88 11.09 9.67
CA ALA A 155 11.54 10.59 9.97
C ALA A 155 11.52 9.07 10.16
N ILE A 156 12.20 8.30 9.29
CA ILE A 156 12.32 6.84 9.41
C ILE A 156 12.99 6.47 10.74
N GLU A 157 14.13 7.09 11.06
CA GLU A 157 14.86 6.78 12.30
C GLU A 157 14.05 7.16 13.54
N TYR A 158 13.34 8.30 13.50
CA TYR A 158 12.44 8.70 14.58
C TYR A 158 11.33 7.65 14.80
N ILE A 159 10.70 7.16 13.73
CA ILE A 159 9.64 6.15 13.79
C ILE A 159 10.18 4.84 14.40
N ILE A 160 11.36 4.39 13.97
CA ILE A 160 11.99 3.19 14.53
C ILE A 160 12.26 3.34 16.03
N ASP A 161 12.91 4.42 16.42
CA ASP A 161 13.26 4.70 17.83
C ASP A 161 12.00 4.78 18.70
N TYR A 162 10.98 5.50 18.23
CA TYR A 162 9.71 5.63 18.93
C TYR A 162 9.02 4.27 19.11
N ALA A 163 8.90 3.49 18.05
CA ALA A 163 8.25 2.18 18.09
C ALA A 163 9.02 1.19 19.00
N LYS A 164 10.35 1.17 18.93
CA LYS A 164 11.18 0.35 19.84
C LYS A 164 10.96 0.71 21.30
N LYS A 165 10.95 1.99 21.62
CA LYS A 165 10.74 2.48 23.00
C LYS A 165 9.32 2.22 23.50
N THR A 166 8.33 2.35 22.64
CA THR A 166 6.91 2.23 23.01
C THR A 166 6.46 0.79 23.17
N TRP A 167 6.81 -0.08 22.22
CA TRP A 167 6.30 -1.46 22.15
C TRP A 167 7.35 -2.54 22.35
N ASN A 168 8.62 -2.22 22.20
CA ASN A 168 9.71 -3.19 22.29
C ASN A 168 9.44 -4.48 21.47
N CYS A 169 8.92 -4.33 20.27
CA CYS A 169 8.59 -5.42 19.35
C CYS A 169 9.44 -5.37 18.08
N PRO A 170 9.46 -6.44 17.29
CA PRO A 170 10.05 -6.43 15.96
C PRO A 170 9.43 -5.34 15.08
N ILE A 171 10.27 -4.73 14.23
CA ILE A 171 9.90 -3.66 13.31
C ILE A 171 10.28 -4.07 11.89
N ALA A 172 9.39 -3.84 10.96
CA ALA A 172 9.65 -3.98 9.53
C ALA A 172 9.20 -2.73 8.78
N PHE A 173 9.94 -2.39 7.72
CA PHE A 173 9.48 -1.46 6.70
C PHE A 173 9.23 -2.24 5.41
N TYR A 174 8.21 -1.85 4.63
CA TYR A 174 8.01 -2.42 3.32
C TYR A 174 8.13 -1.37 2.22
N THR A 175 8.67 -1.77 1.10
CA THR A 175 8.79 -0.95 -0.10
C THR A 175 7.66 -1.25 -1.09
N ASN A 176 7.39 -0.32 -2.00
CA ASN A 176 6.60 -0.64 -3.19
C ASN A 176 7.42 -1.53 -4.14
N PRO A 177 6.78 -2.34 -4.99
CA PRO A 177 7.43 -2.88 -6.18
C PRO A 177 8.00 -1.75 -7.04
N GLU A 178 9.03 -2.06 -7.82
CA GLU A 178 9.74 -1.07 -8.64
C GLU A 178 8.80 -0.29 -9.56
N TYR A 179 8.97 1.03 -9.58
CA TYR A 179 8.30 1.94 -10.50
C TYR A 179 9.24 3.11 -10.88
N ALA A 180 8.89 3.86 -11.92
CA ALA A 180 9.76 4.90 -12.47
C ALA A 180 9.83 6.13 -11.54
N SER A 181 10.68 6.07 -10.53
CA SER A 181 10.96 7.17 -9.60
C SER A 181 12.40 7.08 -9.08
N PRO A 182 13.32 7.91 -9.59
CA PRO A 182 14.67 8.01 -9.04
C PRO A 182 14.68 8.38 -7.56
N GLU A 183 13.78 9.27 -7.15
CA GLU A 183 13.64 9.70 -5.75
C GLU A 183 13.25 8.54 -4.84
N TYR A 184 12.32 7.67 -5.29
CA TYR A 184 11.94 6.51 -4.50
C TYR A 184 13.06 5.47 -4.42
N LYS A 185 13.81 5.28 -5.51
CA LYS A 185 15.00 4.43 -5.51
C LYS A 185 16.01 4.88 -4.46
N ASP A 186 16.29 6.18 -4.39
CA ASP A 186 17.18 6.76 -3.38
C ASP A 186 16.66 6.51 -1.95
N MET A 187 15.35 6.60 -1.75
CA MET A 187 14.71 6.26 -0.47
C MET A 187 14.88 4.79 -0.11
N VAL A 188 14.74 3.88 -1.08
CA VAL A 188 14.94 2.44 -0.87
C VAL A 188 16.38 2.15 -0.43
N GLU A 189 17.37 2.75 -1.09
CA GLU A 189 18.78 2.61 -0.75
C GLU A 189 19.08 3.15 0.66
N ALA A 190 18.53 4.32 0.99
CA ALA A 190 18.65 4.88 2.33
C ALA A 190 17.99 3.99 3.40
N LEU A 191 16.84 3.38 3.09
CA LEU A 191 16.17 2.45 3.99
C LEU A 191 17.06 1.24 4.30
N TYR A 192 17.77 0.67 3.35
CA TYR A 192 18.69 -0.45 3.61
C TYR A 192 19.78 -0.06 4.60
N ALA A 193 20.36 1.13 4.46
CA ALA A 193 21.40 1.61 5.38
C ALA A 193 20.83 1.81 6.81
N ILE A 194 19.64 2.39 6.92
CA ILE A 194 18.95 2.60 8.20
C ILE A 194 18.58 1.26 8.83
N ALA A 195 18.02 0.33 8.04
CA ALA A 195 17.63 -0.99 8.52
C ALA A 195 18.81 -1.78 9.08
N LYS A 196 19.96 -1.71 8.43
CA LYS A 196 21.21 -2.30 8.92
C LYS A 196 21.66 -1.67 10.23
N LYS A 197 21.61 -0.34 10.36
CA LYS A 197 21.98 0.39 11.58
C LYS A 197 21.11 -0.01 12.76
N TRP A 198 19.83 -0.13 12.55
CA TRP A 198 18.83 -0.33 13.60
C TRP A 198 18.45 -1.80 13.84
N ASP A 199 18.96 -2.73 13.04
CA ASP A 199 18.56 -4.13 13.03
C ASP A 199 17.03 -4.28 12.90
N VAL A 200 16.48 -3.66 11.87
CA VAL A 200 15.07 -3.78 11.49
C VAL A 200 14.93 -4.48 10.15
N ALA A 201 13.82 -5.17 9.95
CA ALA A 201 13.57 -5.91 8.72
C ALA A 201 13.11 -4.97 7.58
N VAL A 202 13.46 -5.34 6.36
CA VAL A 202 12.90 -4.74 5.14
C VAL A 202 12.16 -5.81 4.36
N ILE A 203 10.87 -5.58 4.14
CA ILE A 203 10.05 -6.37 3.21
C ILE A 203 10.26 -5.75 1.84
N ASP A 204 11.20 -6.30 1.10
CA ASP A 204 11.75 -5.71 -0.12
C ASP A 204 10.92 -6.06 -1.35
N LEU A 205 9.77 -5.40 -1.52
CA LEU A 205 8.96 -5.57 -2.72
C LEU A 205 9.59 -4.88 -3.95
N TRP A 206 10.48 -3.91 -3.74
CA TRP A 206 11.18 -3.22 -4.82
C TRP A 206 11.97 -4.18 -5.71
N ASN A 207 12.63 -5.15 -5.09
CA ASN A 207 13.42 -6.17 -5.78
C ASN A 207 12.70 -7.54 -5.89
N ASP A 208 11.45 -7.65 -5.47
CA ASP A 208 10.71 -8.91 -5.54
C ASP A 208 10.49 -9.33 -7.00
N ARG A 209 10.86 -10.57 -7.34
CA ARG A 209 10.81 -11.05 -8.73
C ARG A 209 9.40 -11.30 -9.22
N GLU A 210 8.49 -11.74 -8.37
CA GLU A 210 7.12 -12.08 -8.75
C GLU A 210 6.28 -10.83 -8.93
N LEU A 211 6.45 -9.83 -8.06
CA LEU A 211 5.69 -8.59 -8.07
C LEU A 211 6.18 -7.59 -9.12
N ASN A 212 7.36 -7.79 -9.68
CA ASN A 212 7.93 -6.94 -10.73
C ASN A 212 7.80 -7.52 -12.15
N THR A 213 7.00 -8.56 -12.33
CA THR A 213 6.67 -9.10 -13.65
C THR A 213 5.69 -8.21 -14.42
N LYS A 214 5.68 -8.34 -15.74
CA LYS A 214 4.67 -7.67 -16.58
C LYS A 214 3.24 -8.06 -16.19
N GLU A 215 3.04 -9.31 -15.77
CA GLU A 215 1.72 -9.81 -15.33
C GLU A 215 1.25 -9.13 -14.05
N ALA A 216 2.11 -9.07 -13.04
CA ALA A 216 1.82 -8.41 -11.76
C ALA A 216 1.59 -6.90 -11.90
N LYS A 217 2.12 -6.28 -12.95
CA LYS A 217 2.01 -4.84 -13.25
C LYS A 217 0.92 -4.48 -14.24
N LYS A 218 0.16 -5.45 -14.74
CA LYS A 218 -1.02 -5.15 -15.57
C LYS A 218 -2.03 -4.29 -14.81
N HIS A 219 -2.79 -3.47 -15.55
CA HIS A 219 -3.81 -2.59 -14.95
C HIS A 219 -4.92 -3.35 -14.20
N THR A 220 -5.11 -4.65 -14.43
CA THR A 220 -5.98 -5.48 -13.60
C THR A 220 -5.41 -5.70 -12.19
N CYS A 221 -4.09 -5.64 -12.01
CA CYS A 221 -3.41 -5.77 -10.72
C CYS A 221 -3.01 -4.41 -10.14
N MET A 222 -2.66 -3.46 -10.99
CA MET A 222 -2.19 -2.13 -10.60
C MET A 222 -3.06 -1.06 -11.28
N ASN A 223 -3.71 -0.21 -10.48
CA ASN A 223 -4.52 0.89 -10.99
C ASN A 223 -3.66 1.97 -11.68
N ASP A 224 -2.49 2.19 -11.15
CA ASP A 224 -1.42 3.02 -11.67
C ASP A 224 -0.06 2.40 -11.30
N GLN A 225 1.05 3.13 -11.43
CA GLN A 225 2.38 2.58 -11.11
C GLN A 225 2.58 2.24 -9.62
N ILE A 226 1.73 2.76 -8.73
CA ILE A 226 1.91 2.72 -7.28
C ILE A 226 0.82 1.90 -6.58
N HIS A 227 -0.44 2.02 -7.00
CA HIS A 227 -1.61 1.56 -6.24
C HIS A 227 -2.18 0.25 -6.79
N PRO A 228 -2.11 -0.85 -6.03
CA PRO A 228 -2.74 -2.10 -6.40
C PRO A 228 -4.27 -2.04 -6.38
N THR A 229 -4.88 -2.84 -7.24
CA THR A 229 -6.26 -3.30 -7.11
C THR A 229 -6.35 -4.42 -6.07
N LYS A 230 -7.54 -4.91 -5.73
CA LYS A 230 -7.70 -6.11 -4.88
C LYS A 230 -6.94 -7.31 -5.43
N LYS A 231 -6.97 -7.53 -6.77
CA LYS A 231 -6.19 -8.59 -7.42
C LYS A 231 -4.69 -8.39 -7.19
N GLY A 232 -4.20 -7.17 -7.31
CA GLY A 232 -2.80 -6.83 -7.03
C GLY A 232 -2.43 -7.13 -5.57
N TYR A 233 -3.23 -6.71 -4.62
CA TYR A 233 -3.00 -7.03 -3.21
C TYR A 233 -3.07 -8.53 -2.91
N ALA A 234 -3.92 -9.29 -3.62
CA ALA A 234 -3.94 -10.74 -3.49
C ALA A 234 -2.62 -11.39 -3.93
N LEU A 235 -1.88 -10.78 -4.86
CA LEU A 235 -0.51 -11.20 -5.22
C LEU A 235 0.51 -10.76 -4.17
N TRP A 236 0.37 -9.56 -3.59
CA TRP A 236 1.30 -9.06 -2.59
C TRP A 236 1.21 -9.81 -1.25
N THR A 237 0.01 -10.22 -0.87
CA THR A 237 -0.26 -10.75 0.46
C THR A 237 0.60 -11.96 0.83
N PRO A 238 0.78 -13.01 0.00
CA PRO A 238 1.66 -14.13 0.34
C PRO A 238 3.13 -13.71 0.53
N VAL A 239 3.60 -12.74 -0.27
CA VAL A 239 4.97 -12.22 -0.15
C VAL A 239 5.14 -11.46 1.18
N MET A 240 4.15 -10.63 1.53
CA MET A 240 4.13 -9.92 2.80
C MET A 240 4.06 -10.88 3.99
N GLU A 241 3.15 -11.86 3.96
CA GLU A 241 2.98 -12.86 5.02
C GLU A 241 4.27 -13.67 5.28
N ALA A 242 4.98 -14.04 4.21
CA ALA A 242 6.21 -14.82 4.32
C ALA A 242 7.36 -14.05 5.00
N ALA A 243 7.28 -12.72 5.00
CA ALA A 243 8.30 -11.83 5.57
C ALA A 243 7.97 -11.38 7.01
N LEU A 244 6.74 -11.59 7.48
CA LEU A 244 6.27 -11.22 8.80
C LEU A 244 6.38 -12.38 9.79
#